data_006df371d8e7a9a04f952ed92d411cfb
#
_entry.id   006df371d8e7a9a04f952ed92d411cfb
#
_cell.length_a   1.000
_cell.length_b   1.000
_cell.length_c   1.000
_cell.angle_alpha   90.00
_cell.angle_beta   90.00
_cell.angle_gamma   90.00
#
_symmetry.space_group_name_H-M   'P 1'
#
loop_
_entity.id
_entity.type
_entity.pdbx_description
1 polymer ?
#
loop_
_entity_poly.entity_id
_entity_poly.type
_entity_poly.pdbx_seq_one_letter_code
_entity_poly.pdbx_strand_id
1 'polypeptide(L)'
;MDLSDEIRNYQVSSPLSAEKIKTSREYKVLAILKYSFPERFADLHKGEAPDLQDVKSNTGIEVTSAFSPRDERITGESIKYSHAKTEEERERCLRIIQNCGGTRDEISTGYPVSTIESNKADVIDVFRKKLKKTDQYHKQFQHIGLAIIIDIPLFFFYDLEWGKWFDEINGEKFEFMAIVHWSGVDIYDFRTRNYLTKRINREDMDALGRLARMAAEGIIKDEDPVWQ
;
A
#
# COMPACT_ATOMS: atom_id res chain seq x y z
N MET A 1 8.76 14.45 -9.08
CA MET A 1 7.29 14.47 -8.96
C MET A 1 6.85 15.77 -8.31
N ASP A 2 6.02 16.54 -8.98
CA ASP A 2 5.44 17.78 -8.44
C ASP A 2 3.97 17.55 -8.06
N LEU A 3 3.63 17.83 -6.80
CA LEU A 3 2.27 17.68 -6.27
C LEU A 3 1.54 19.03 -6.43
N SER A 4 0.89 19.20 -7.57
CA SER A 4 0.18 20.44 -7.92
C SER A 4 -0.94 20.78 -6.93
N ASP A 5 -1.36 22.05 -6.93
CA ASP A 5 -2.49 22.52 -6.13
C ASP A 5 -3.80 21.78 -6.45
N GLU A 6 -3.98 21.32 -7.69
CA GLU A 6 -5.12 20.52 -8.10
C GLU A 6 -5.18 19.19 -7.32
N ILE A 7 -4.04 18.49 -7.21
CA ILE A 7 -3.94 17.24 -6.44
C ILE A 7 -4.15 17.52 -4.95
N ARG A 8 -3.49 18.57 -4.42
CA ARG A 8 -3.60 18.94 -2.99
C ARG A 8 -5.02 19.31 -2.59
N ASN A 9 -5.79 19.89 -3.50
CA ASN A 9 -7.16 20.36 -3.25
C ASN A 9 -8.24 19.40 -3.77
N TYR A 10 -7.86 18.23 -4.32
CA TYR A 10 -8.83 17.27 -4.84
C TYR A 10 -9.82 16.82 -3.75
N GLN A 11 -11.11 17.02 -4.03
CA GLN A 11 -12.19 16.66 -3.12
C GLN A 11 -12.73 15.27 -3.45
N VAL A 12 -12.72 14.42 -2.45
CA VAL A 12 -13.27 13.06 -2.56
C VAL A 12 -14.80 13.12 -2.56
N SER A 13 -15.42 12.82 -3.70
CA SER A 13 -16.87 12.92 -3.87
C SER A 13 -17.65 11.66 -3.46
N SER A 14 -17.01 10.49 -3.52
CA SER A 14 -17.66 9.21 -3.20
C SER A 14 -16.63 8.15 -2.81
N PRO A 15 -16.99 7.11 -2.04
CA PRO A 15 -16.10 5.99 -1.75
C PRO A 15 -15.72 5.21 -3.03
N LEU A 16 -14.51 4.65 -3.06
CA LEU A 16 -14.07 3.77 -4.15
C LEU A 16 -14.77 2.41 -4.09
N SER A 17 -15.00 1.79 -5.25
CA SER A 17 -15.37 0.37 -5.32
C SER A 17 -14.22 -0.52 -4.83
N ALA A 18 -14.51 -1.78 -4.49
CA ALA A 18 -13.48 -2.72 -4.02
C ALA A 18 -12.33 -2.90 -5.04
N GLU A 19 -12.64 -2.95 -6.34
CA GLU A 19 -11.65 -3.04 -7.41
C GLU A 19 -10.76 -1.78 -7.46
N LYS A 20 -11.38 -0.60 -7.44
CA LYS A 20 -10.65 0.67 -7.45
C LYS A 20 -9.81 0.89 -6.19
N ILE A 21 -10.18 0.29 -5.05
CA ILE A 21 -9.36 0.33 -3.85
C ILE A 21 -8.05 -0.41 -4.07
N LYS A 22 -8.07 -1.60 -4.67
CA LYS A 22 -6.85 -2.34 -5.00
C LYS A 22 -5.96 -1.49 -5.92
N THR A 23 -6.51 -0.99 -7.00
CA THR A 23 -5.81 -0.12 -7.95
C THR A 23 -5.26 1.14 -7.30
N SER A 24 -6.01 1.78 -6.41
CA SER A 24 -5.55 2.96 -5.65
C SER A 24 -4.38 2.63 -4.72
N ARG A 25 -4.34 1.44 -4.12
CA ARG A 25 -3.21 0.98 -3.30
C ARG A 25 -1.95 0.82 -4.15
N GLU A 26 -2.05 0.26 -5.35
CA GLU A 26 -0.93 0.12 -6.29
C GLU A 26 -0.38 1.49 -6.70
N TYR A 27 -1.25 2.42 -7.10
CA TYR A 27 -0.86 3.80 -7.41
C TYR A 27 -0.29 4.55 -6.20
N LYS A 28 -0.77 4.29 -4.99
CA LYS A 28 -0.21 4.88 -3.77
C LYS A 28 1.24 4.46 -3.55
N VAL A 29 1.54 3.18 -3.73
CA VAL A 29 2.91 2.67 -3.66
C VAL A 29 3.77 3.30 -4.74
N LEU A 30 3.29 3.33 -5.99
CA LEU A 30 3.98 3.98 -7.12
C LEU A 30 4.33 5.42 -6.79
N ALA A 31 3.35 6.21 -6.36
CA ALA A 31 3.53 7.62 -6.02
C ALA A 31 4.57 7.81 -4.90
N ILE A 32 4.46 7.03 -3.81
CA ILE A 32 5.38 7.12 -2.68
C ILE A 32 6.81 6.73 -3.07
N LEU A 33 7.00 5.67 -3.85
CA LEU A 33 8.33 5.24 -4.29
C LEU A 33 8.99 6.29 -5.21
N LYS A 34 8.26 6.81 -6.20
CA LYS A 34 8.76 7.87 -7.10
C LYS A 34 9.07 9.16 -6.35
N TYR A 35 8.20 9.57 -5.42
CA TYR A 35 8.41 10.76 -4.59
C TYR A 35 9.62 10.62 -3.67
N SER A 36 9.79 9.45 -3.07
CA SER A 36 10.81 9.20 -2.04
C SER A 36 12.20 8.92 -2.60
N PHE A 37 12.28 8.23 -3.74
CA PHE A 37 13.52 7.76 -4.34
C PHE A 37 13.45 7.93 -5.87
N PRO A 38 13.35 9.18 -6.37
CA PRO A 38 13.18 9.45 -7.80
C PRO A 38 14.33 8.91 -8.64
N GLU A 39 15.56 8.90 -8.13
CA GLU A 39 16.73 8.35 -8.82
C GLU A 39 16.65 6.82 -9.04
N ARG A 40 15.88 6.11 -8.22
CA ARG A 40 15.72 4.64 -8.31
C ARG A 40 14.46 4.23 -9.04
N PHE A 41 13.38 5.01 -8.93
CA PHE A 41 12.05 4.62 -9.39
C PHE A 41 11.43 5.58 -10.41
N ALA A 42 12.23 6.44 -11.08
CA ALA A 42 11.71 7.42 -12.05
C ALA A 42 10.89 6.76 -13.17
N ASP A 43 11.38 5.65 -13.71
CA ASP A 43 10.75 4.97 -14.85
C ASP A 43 9.71 3.89 -14.43
N LEU A 44 9.46 3.75 -13.12
CA LEU A 44 8.46 2.82 -12.60
C LEU A 44 7.05 3.25 -13.05
N HIS A 45 6.25 2.31 -13.51
CA HIS A 45 4.87 2.53 -13.93
C HIS A 45 3.97 1.36 -13.49
N LYS A 46 2.66 1.53 -13.59
CA LYS A 46 1.72 0.46 -13.28
C LYS A 46 1.76 -0.66 -14.32
N GLY A 47 1.71 -1.91 -13.86
CA GLY A 47 1.62 -3.12 -14.67
C GLY A 47 0.51 -4.04 -14.17
N GLU A 48 0.46 -5.27 -14.69
CA GLU A 48 -0.50 -6.27 -14.24
C GLU A 48 0.15 -7.37 -13.39
N ALA A 49 1.32 -7.85 -13.80
CA ALA A 49 2.04 -8.90 -13.09
C ALA A 49 3.55 -8.81 -13.39
N PRO A 50 4.37 -8.28 -12.49
CA PRO A 50 4.01 -7.69 -11.19
C PRO A 50 3.28 -6.35 -11.30
N ASP A 51 2.67 -5.89 -10.20
CA ASP A 51 1.78 -4.72 -10.16
C ASP A 51 2.45 -3.40 -10.60
N LEU A 52 3.76 -3.25 -10.33
CA LEU A 52 4.57 -2.11 -10.80
C LEU A 52 5.79 -2.63 -11.56
N GLN A 53 6.16 -1.93 -12.64
CA GLN A 53 7.18 -2.37 -13.58
C GLN A 53 8.09 -1.22 -14.00
N ASP A 54 9.37 -1.52 -14.13
CA ASP A 54 10.35 -0.69 -14.82
C ASP A 54 11.11 -1.56 -15.83
N VAL A 55 10.74 -1.43 -17.09
CA VAL A 55 11.32 -2.22 -18.19
C VAL A 55 12.78 -1.84 -18.42
N LYS A 56 13.18 -0.59 -18.17
CA LYS A 56 14.57 -0.13 -18.41
C LYS A 56 15.53 -0.75 -17.42
N SER A 57 15.16 -0.79 -16.14
CA SER A 57 15.97 -1.41 -15.09
C SER A 57 15.70 -2.91 -14.94
N ASN A 58 14.78 -3.47 -15.74
CA ASN A 58 14.33 -4.86 -15.62
C ASN A 58 13.82 -5.21 -14.21
N THR A 59 13.09 -4.28 -13.59
CA THR A 59 12.59 -4.37 -12.22
C THR A 59 11.07 -4.52 -12.20
N GLY A 60 10.59 -5.50 -11.44
CA GLY A 60 9.17 -5.68 -11.13
C GLY A 60 8.93 -5.58 -9.63
N ILE A 61 7.83 -4.94 -9.21
CA ILE A 61 7.46 -4.82 -7.80
C ILE A 61 6.04 -5.34 -7.61
N GLU A 62 5.90 -6.36 -6.80
CA GLU A 62 4.59 -6.85 -6.36
C GLU A 62 4.09 -5.98 -5.20
N VAL A 63 2.84 -5.56 -5.26
CA VAL A 63 2.20 -4.74 -4.21
C VAL A 63 1.21 -5.57 -3.42
N THR A 64 1.19 -5.39 -2.12
CA THR A 64 0.24 -6.05 -1.24
C THR A 64 -0.02 -5.21 0.01
N SER A 65 -1.03 -5.59 0.79
CA SER A 65 -1.29 -4.98 2.10
C SER A 65 -1.26 -6.05 3.19
N ALA A 66 -0.74 -5.70 4.34
CA ALA A 66 -0.75 -6.52 5.54
C ALA A 66 -1.77 -5.97 6.55
N PHE A 67 -3.03 -5.88 6.09
CA PHE A 67 -4.15 -5.56 6.96
C PHE A 67 -4.74 -6.84 7.51
N SER A 68 -5.19 -6.81 8.76
CA SER A 68 -5.88 -7.96 9.34
C SER A 68 -7.18 -8.26 8.58
N PRO A 69 -7.61 -9.52 8.47
CA PRO A 69 -8.90 -9.86 7.86
C PRO A 69 -10.07 -9.11 8.51
N ARG A 70 -9.94 -8.78 9.80
CA ARG A 70 -10.90 -7.99 10.55
C ARG A 70 -10.96 -6.55 10.04
N ASP A 71 -9.81 -5.90 9.84
CA ASP A 71 -9.74 -4.51 9.38
C ASP A 71 -10.16 -4.39 7.92
N GLU A 72 -9.83 -5.37 7.08
CA GLU A 72 -10.34 -5.45 5.71
C GLU A 72 -11.87 -5.59 5.68
N ARG A 73 -12.45 -6.36 6.62
CA ARG A 73 -13.90 -6.50 6.74
C ARG A 73 -14.56 -5.19 7.19
N ILE A 74 -13.98 -4.48 8.17
CA ILE A 74 -14.44 -3.15 8.60
C ILE A 74 -14.41 -2.19 7.40
N THR A 75 -13.32 -2.15 6.65
CA THR A 75 -13.18 -1.32 5.45
C THR A 75 -14.27 -1.64 4.43
N GLY A 76 -14.46 -2.91 4.11
CA GLY A 76 -15.48 -3.35 3.16
C GLY A 76 -16.90 -2.97 3.56
N GLU A 77 -17.25 -3.15 4.84
CA GLU A 77 -18.58 -2.79 5.34
C GLU A 77 -18.76 -1.25 5.45
N SER A 78 -17.69 -0.50 5.75
CA SER A 78 -17.74 0.97 5.74
C SER A 78 -18.01 1.55 4.36
N ILE A 79 -17.48 0.92 3.31
CA ILE A 79 -17.77 1.29 1.93
C ILE A 79 -19.24 1.01 1.61
N LYS A 80 -19.74 -0.18 1.96
CA LYS A 80 -21.16 -0.53 1.76
C LYS A 80 -22.07 0.42 2.51
N TYR A 81 -21.74 0.79 3.75
CA TYR A 81 -22.47 1.79 4.54
C TYR A 81 -22.59 3.12 3.79
N SER A 82 -21.48 3.60 3.22
CA SER A 82 -21.47 4.87 2.48
C SER A 82 -22.27 4.85 1.18
N HIS A 83 -22.51 3.66 0.61
CA HIS A 83 -23.32 3.46 -0.59
C HIS A 83 -24.75 2.96 -0.29
N ALA A 84 -25.07 2.69 0.97
CA ALA A 84 -26.36 2.17 1.37
C ALA A 84 -27.50 3.14 1.01
N LYS A 85 -28.56 2.61 0.42
CA LYS A 85 -29.73 3.36 -0.02
C LYS A 85 -30.82 3.39 1.05
N THR A 86 -30.80 2.46 1.99
CA THR A 86 -31.79 2.33 3.05
C THR A 86 -31.14 2.36 4.43
N GLU A 87 -31.90 2.75 5.43
CA GLU A 87 -31.43 2.74 6.83
C GLU A 87 -31.15 1.32 7.32
N GLU A 88 -31.95 0.34 6.88
CA GLU A 88 -31.74 -1.07 7.21
C GLU A 88 -30.38 -1.60 6.71
N GLU A 89 -29.98 -1.21 5.48
CA GLU A 89 -28.65 -1.53 4.94
C GLU A 89 -27.54 -0.91 5.77
N ARG A 90 -27.69 0.36 6.18
CA ARG A 90 -26.73 1.07 7.04
C ARG A 90 -26.58 0.40 8.39
N GLU A 91 -27.69 0.11 9.06
CA GLU A 91 -27.67 -0.57 10.35
C GLU A 91 -27.03 -1.97 10.28
N ARG A 92 -27.26 -2.70 9.19
CA ARG A 92 -26.61 -3.98 8.96
C ARG A 92 -25.10 -3.82 8.86
N CYS A 93 -24.60 -2.85 8.10
CA CYS A 93 -23.18 -2.57 7.98
C CYS A 93 -22.58 -2.16 9.33
N LEU A 94 -23.26 -1.27 10.07
CA LEU A 94 -22.82 -0.84 11.40
C LEU A 94 -22.70 -2.01 12.38
N ARG A 95 -23.67 -2.92 12.42
CA ARG A 95 -23.59 -4.12 13.27
C ARG A 95 -22.38 -5.00 12.95
N ILE A 96 -22.04 -5.15 11.66
CA ILE A 96 -20.87 -5.94 11.26
C ILE A 96 -19.58 -5.23 11.67
N ILE A 97 -19.48 -3.90 11.45
CA ILE A 97 -18.33 -3.09 11.87
C ILE A 97 -18.12 -3.21 13.39
N GLN A 98 -19.20 -3.04 14.17
CA GLN A 98 -19.15 -3.15 15.64
C GLN A 98 -18.76 -4.55 16.11
N ASN A 99 -19.28 -5.61 15.49
CA ASN A 99 -18.91 -7.00 15.78
C ASN A 99 -17.42 -7.29 15.47
N CYS A 100 -16.82 -6.52 14.56
CA CYS A 100 -15.38 -6.54 14.31
C CYS A 100 -14.60 -5.60 15.27
N GLY A 101 -15.25 -4.96 16.24
CA GLY A 101 -14.62 -4.04 17.19
C GLY A 101 -14.34 -2.65 16.62
N GLY A 102 -14.81 -2.36 15.41
CA GLY A 102 -14.70 -1.04 14.78
C GLY A 102 -15.85 -0.10 15.18
N THR A 103 -15.69 1.15 14.78
CA THR A 103 -16.73 2.20 14.90
C THR A 103 -16.93 2.88 13.56
N ARG A 104 -18.11 3.41 13.32
CA ARG A 104 -18.41 4.19 12.11
C ARG A 104 -19.38 5.29 12.46
N ASP A 105 -19.05 6.51 12.08
CA ASP A 105 -19.98 7.64 12.03
C ASP A 105 -20.21 8.06 10.55
N GLU A 106 -20.81 9.21 10.33
CA GLU A 106 -21.13 9.71 8.98
C GLU A 106 -19.86 9.97 8.14
N ILE A 107 -18.75 10.31 8.77
CA ILE A 107 -17.53 10.84 8.13
C ILE A 107 -16.37 9.87 8.25
N SER A 108 -16.24 9.17 9.40
CA SER A 108 -15.05 8.41 9.75
C SER A 108 -15.34 6.95 10.07
N THR A 109 -14.30 6.13 9.94
CA THR A 109 -14.28 4.72 10.36
C THR A 109 -13.16 4.53 11.37
N GLY A 110 -13.50 4.08 12.56
CA GLY A 110 -12.53 3.69 13.58
C GLY A 110 -12.23 2.20 13.51
N TYR A 111 -10.95 1.86 13.66
CA TYR A 111 -10.46 0.49 13.71
C TYR A 111 -10.04 0.13 15.12
N PRO A 112 -10.22 -1.14 15.54
CA PRO A 112 -9.71 -1.58 16.83
C PRO A 112 -8.19 -1.48 16.86
N VAL A 113 -7.65 -1.15 18.02
CA VAL A 113 -6.19 -1.11 18.22
C VAL A 113 -5.64 -2.53 18.02
N SER A 114 -4.74 -2.68 17.06
CA SER A 114 -4.00 -3.92 16.83
C SER A 114 -2.77 -3.96 17.73
N THR A 115 -2.39 -5.14 18.20
CA THR A 115 -1.12 -5.30 18.90
C THR A 115 0.04 -5.32 17.89
N ILE A 116 1.23 -5.01 18.40
CA ILE A 116 2.48 -5.09 17.63
C ILE A 116 2.66 -6.49 17.06
N GLU A 117 2.45 -7.49 17.90
CA GLU A 117 2.64 -8.90 17.55
C GLU A 117 1.66 -9.36 16.45
N SER A 118 0.38 -8.91 16.52
CA SER A 118 -0.59 -9.27 15.49
C SER A 118 -0.23 -8.66 14.14
N ASN A 119 0.22 -7.42 14.14
CA ASN A 119 0.64 -6.74 12.92
C ASN A 119 1.90 -7.38 12.32
N LYS A 120 2.85 -7.78 13.18
CA LYS A 120 4.01 -8.56 12.76
C LYS A 120 3.60 -9.84 12.05
N ALA A 121 2.70 -10.60 12.65
CA ALA A 121 2.20 -11.84 12.07
C ALA A 121 1.56 -11.61 10.69
N ASP A 122 0.77 -10.55 10.52
CA ASP A 122 0.14 -10.22 9.24
C ASP A 122 1.18 -9.91 8.14
N VAL A 123 2.24 -9.14 8.46
CA VAL A 123 3.35 -8.85 7.52
C VAL A 123 4.07 -10.14 7.13
N ILE A 124 4.40 -10.98 8.10
CA ILE A 124 5.07 -12.27 7.90
C ILE A 124 4.26 -13.19 6.98
N ASP A 125 2.97 -13.31 7.25
CA ASP A 125 2.08 -14.16 6.46
C ASP A 125 1.95 -13.69 5.02
N VAL A 126 1.83 -12.38 4.83
CA VAL A 126 1.77 -11.78 3.49
C VAL A 126 3.09 -12.00 2.74
N PHE A 127 4.23 -11.78 3.39
CA PHE A 127 5.54 -12.03 2.81
C PHE A 127 5.68 -13.49 2.35
N ARG A 128 5.37 -14.45 3.21
CA ARG A 128 5.42 -15.89 2.87
C ARG A 128 4.49 -16.26 1.71
N LYS A 129 3.29 -15.66 1.65
CA LYS A 129 2.36 -15.89 0.54
C LYS A 129 2.93 -15.39 -0.78
N LYS A 130 3.59 -14.23 -0.77
CA LYS A 130 4.17 -13.63 -1.98
C LYS A 130 5.44 -14.35 -2.44
N LEU A 131 6.26 -14.88 -1.52
CA LEU A 131 7.41 -15.73 -1.86
C LEU A 131 7.05 -16.91 -2.77
N LYS A 132 5.87 -17.50 -2.59
CA LYS A 132 5.40 -18.63 -3.43
C LYS A 132 5.11 -18.24 -4.87
N LYS A 133 4.95 -16.95 -5.17
CA LYS A 133 4.61 -16.43 -6.50
C LYS A 133 5.81 -15.85 -7.26
N THR A 134 6.94 -15.64 -6.61
CA THR A 134 8.11 -14.97 -7.21
C THR A 134 8.63 -15.64 -8.46
N ASP A 135 8.59 -16.98 -8.54
CA ASP A 135 9.06 -17.72 -9.71
C ASP A 135 8.31 -17.36 -11.00
N GLN A 136 7.07 -16.84 -10.89
CA GLN A 136 6.30 -16.35 -12.02
C GLN A 136 6.82 -14.99 -12.50
N TYR A 137 7.21 -14.12 -11.57
CA TYR A 137 7.72 -12.77 -11.88
C TYR A 137 9.13 -12.80 -12.45
N HIS A 138 9.99 -13.71 -11.97
CA HIS A 138 11.33 -13.91 -12.50
C HIS A 138 11.40 -14.40 -13.96
N LYS A 139 10.27 -14.81 -14.53
CA LYS A 139 10.18 -15.11 -15.97
C LYS A 139 10.16 -13.83 -16.83
N GLN A 140 9.79 -12.70 -16.25
CA GLN A 140 9.61 -11.43 -16.96
C GLN A 140 10.61 -10.37 -16.51
N PHE A 141 11.01 -10.38 -15.23
CA PHE A 141 11.88 -9.38 -14.64
C PHE A 141 13.02 -10.05 -13.88
N GLN A 142 14.22 -9.49 -14.03
CA GLN A 142 15.42 -9.98 -13.34
C GLN A 142 15.42 -9.56 -11.87
N HIS A 143 14.95 -8.34 -11.60
CA HIS A 143 14.96 -7.73 -10.27
C HIS A 143 13.52 -7.67 -9.74
N ILE A 144 13.27 -8.39 -8.65
CA ILE A 144 11.91 -8.44 -8.06
C ILE A 144 11.93 -7.80 -6.67
N GLY A 145 11.07 -6.80 -6.49
CA GLY A 145 10.77 -6.18 -5.20
C GLY A 145 9.39 -6.57 -4.67
N LEU A 146 9.21 -6.42 -3.37
CA LEU A 146 7.92 -6.55 -2.70
C LEU A 146 7.60 -5.26 -1.95
N ALA A 147 6.46 -4.65 -2.24
CA ALA A 147 5.94 -3.52 -1.48
C ALA A 147 4.75 -3.96 -0.61
N ILE A 148 4.84 -3.74 0.69
CA ILE A 148 3.81 -4.09 1.67
C ILE A 148 3.27 -2.80 2.29
N ILE A 149 1.97 -2.57 2.13
CA ILE A 149 1.28 -1.46 2.79
C ILE A 149 0.85 -1.93 4.17
N ILE A 150 1.17 -1.13 5.18
CA ILE A 150 0.81 -1.37 6.57
C ILE A 150 0.15 -0.13 7.17
N ASP A 151 -0.70 -0.35 8.16
CA ASP A 151 -1.32 0.71 8.96
C ASP A 151 -0.80 0.68 10.39
N ILE A 152 0.54 0.68 10.53
CA ILE A 152 1.21 0.55 11.83
C ILE A 152 2.11 1.77 12.06
N PRO A 153 2.18 2.28 13.29
CA PRO A 153 3.18 3.27 13.66
C PRO A 153 4.60 2.70 13.56
N LEU A 154 5.49 3.54 13.11
CA LEU A 154 6.90 3.36 12.75
C LEU A 154 7.84 2.64 13.71
N PHE A 155 7.47 2.38 14.95
CA PHE A 155 8.39 1.88 15.98
C PHE A 155 8.89 0.45 15.72
N PHE A 156 8.34 -0.21 14.70
CA PHE A 156 8.50 -1.64 14.48
C PHE A 156 9.68 -2.03 13.61
N PHE A 157 10.13 -1.13 12.72
CA PHE A 157 11.12 -1.48 11.71
C PHE A 157 12.56 -1.07 12.09
N TYR A 158 12.76 -0.47 13.26
CA TYR A 158 14.10 -0.20 13.78
C TYR A 158 14.77 -1.40 14.44
N ASP A 159 14.07 -2.53 14.53
CA ASP A 159 14.63 -3.74 15.10
C ASP A 159 15.43 -4.50 14.03
N LEU A 160 16.74 -4.50 14.18
CA LEU A 160 17.70 -5.22 13.31
C LEU A 160 17.38 -6.74 13.20
N GLU A 161 16.63 -7.30 14.15
CA GLU A 161 16.23 -8.70 14.12
C GLU A 161 15.26 -9.00 12.98
N TRP A 162 14.44 -8.03 12.54
CA TRP A 162 13.51 -8.19 11.42
C TRP A 162 14.24 -8.41 10.09
N GLY A 163 15.26 -7.60 9.82
CA GLY A 163 16.06 -7.76 8.63
C GLY A 163 16.65 -9.17 8.53
N LYS A 164 17.23 -9.67 9.62
CA LYS A 164 17.77 -11.03 9.68
C LYS A 164 16.71 -12.11 9.45
N TRP A 165 15.54 -11.94 10.07
CA TRP A 165 14.44 -12.88 9.90
C TRP A 165 13.94 -12.93 8.44
N PHE A 166 13.80 -11.78 7.78
CA PHE A 166 13.43 -11.73 6.37
C PHE A 166 14.53 -12.30 5.46
N ASP A 167 15.82 -12.06 5.77
CA ASP A 167 16.93 -12.68 5.04
C ASP A 167 16.86 -14.22 5.08
N GLU A 168 16.58 -14.80 6.25
CA GLU A 168 16.51 -16.26 6.43
C GLU A 168 15.38 -16.89 5.58
N ILE A 169 14.23 -16.22 5.46
CA ILE A 169 13.09 -16.78 4.72
C ILE A 169 13.00 -16.34 3.27
N ASN A 170 13.72 -15.29 2.86
CA ASN A 170 13.65 -14.76 1.50
C ASN A 170 14.20 -15.74 0.45
N GLY A 171 15.26 -16.46 0.77
CA GLY A 171 15.89 -17.41 -0.15
C GLY A 171 16.27 -16.76 -1.50
N GLU A 172 16.76 -15.51 -1.48
CA GLU A 172 17.18 -14.72 -2.64
C GLU A 172 16.06 -14.43 -3.68
N LYS A 173 14.80 -14.58 -3.28
CA LYS A 173 13.66 -14.40 -4.19
C LYS A 173 13.29 -12.95 -4.45
N PHE A 174 13.33 -12.11 -3.42
CA PHE A 174 13.18 -10.67 -3.55
C PHE A 174 14.53 -9.98 -3.39
N GLU A 175 14.80 -8.95 -4.18
CA GLU A 175 16.00 -8.12 -3.99
C GLU A 175 15.81 -7.08 -2.90
N PHE A 176 14.58 -6.58 -2.76
CA PHE A 176 14.24 -5.63 -1.71
C PHE A 176 12.79 -5.77 -1.26
N MET A 177 12.51 -5.27 -0.06
CA MET A 177 11.18 -5.11 0.48
C MET A 177 10.95 -3.65 0.86
N ALA A 178 9.89 -3.05 0.35
CA ALA A 178 9.45 -1.71 0.71
C ALA A 178 8.23 -1.80 1.65
N ILE A 179 8.35 -1.24 2.83
CA ILE A 179 7.24 -1.11 3.78
C ILE A 179 6.68 0.30 3.67
N VAL A 180 5.48 0.42 3.15
CA VAL A 180 4.77 1.69 2.97
C VAL A 180 3.80 1.87 4.14
N HIS A 181 3.93 2.98 4.84
CA HIS A 181 3.12 3.32 6.00
C HIS A 181 2.63 4.78 5.93
N TRP A 182 1.82 5.20 6.91
CA TRP A 182 1.16 6.51 6.91
C TRP A 182 2.11 7.74 6.94
N SER A 183 3.38 7.57 7.27
CA SER A 183 4.36 8.66 7.36
C SER A 183 5.59 8.46 6.48
N GLY A 184 5.55 7.55 5.49
CA GLY A 184 6.65 7.34 4.57
C GLY A 184 6.84 5.93 4.08
N VAL A 185 8.09 5.59 3.78
CA VAL A 185 8.49 4.27 3.30
C VAL A 185 9.85 3.89 3.85
N ASP A 186 9.96 2.63 4.26
CA ASP A 186 11.21 1.99 4.65
C ASP A 186 11.54 0.89 3.63
N ILE A 187 12.73 0.91 3.03
CA ILE A 187 13.18 -0.12 2.11
C ILE A 187 14.28 -0.92 2.78
N TYR A 188 14.13 -2.24 2.83
CA TYR A 188 15.18 -3.17 3.16
C TYR A 188 15.68 -3.84 1.89
N ASP A 189 16.97 -3.65 1.57
CA ASP A 189 17.66 -4.26 0.43
C ASP A 189 18.31 -5.56 0.90
N PHE A 190 17.83 -6.70 0.41
CA PHE A 190 18.28 -8.03 0.81
C PHE A 190 19.72 -8.33 0.36
N ARG A 191 20.14 -7.73 -0.75
CA ARG A 191 21.49 -7.97 -1.30
C ARG A 191 22.57 -7.25 -0.49
N THR A 192 22.31 -5.99 -0.13
CA THR A 192 23.27 -5.15 0.61
C THR A 192 23.02 -5.17 2.12
N ARG A 193 21.88 -5.68 2.56
CA ARG A 193 21.41 -5.68 3.96
C ARG A 193 21.31 -4.29 4.55
N ASN A 194 21.03 -3.31 3.71
CA ASN A 194 20.88 -1.91 4.11
C ASN A 194 19.43 -1.50 4.21
N TYR A 195 19.17 -0.58 5.14
CA TYR A 195 17.89 0.12 5.26
C TYR A 195 17.98 1.51 4.65
N LEU A 196 16.97 1.86 3.85
CA LEU A 196 16.72 3.20 3.37
C LEU A 196 15.37 3.65 3.90
N THR A 197 15.35 4.78 4.59
CA THR A 197 14.13 5.32 5.19
C THR A 197 13.84 6.71 4.61
N LYS A 198 12.62 6.94 4.18
CA LYS A 198 12.15 8.26 3.79
C LYS A 198 10.89 8.62 4.55
N ARG A 199 10.98 9.69 5.33
CA ARG A 199 9.82 10.29 6.00
C ARG A 199 9.18 11.31 5.08
N ILE A 200 7.86 11.30 5.04
CA ILE A 200 7.02 12.20 4.25
C ILE A 200 6.13 12.95 5.23
N ASN A 201 6.05 14.25 5.12
CA ASN A 201 5.14 15.02 5.96
C ASN A 201 3.68 14.66 5.64
N ARG A 202 2.78 15.00 6.55
CA ARG A 202 1.36 14.61 6.44
C ARG A 202 0.70 15.21 5.19
N GLU A 203 1.00 16.44 4.87
CA GLU A 203 0.39 17.15 3.73
C GLU A 203 0.75 16.48 2.40
N ASP A 204 2.03 16.15 2.20
CA ASP A 204 2.49 15.44 1.00
C ASP A 204 1.97 13.99 0.98
N MET A 205 1.91 13.30 2.12
CA MET A 205 1.33 11.96 2.19
C MET A 205 -0.15 11.95 1.81
N ASP A 206 -0.92 12.94 2.28
CA ASP A 206 -2.33 13.12 1.91
C ASP A 206 -2.47 13.43 0.41
N ALA A 207 -1.59 14.27 -0.16
CA ALA A 207 -1.57 14.59 -1.58
C ALA A 207 -1.21 13.37 -2.45
N LEU A 208 -0.23 12.55 -2.05
CA LEU A 208 0.11 11.28 -2.71
C LEU A 208 -1.08 10.29 -2.65
N GLY A 209 -1.81 10.28 -1.56
CA GLY A 209 -3.05 9.50 -1.44
C GLY A 209 -4.15 9.98 -2.40
N ARG A 210 -4.32 11.30 -2.56
CA ARG A 210 -5.27 11.88 -3.54
C ARG A 210 -4.84 11.58 -4.97
N LEU A 211 -3.56 11.74 -5.31
CA LEU A 211 -3.01 11.38 -6.61
C LEU A 211 -3.31 9.92 -6.97
N ALA A 212 -3.03 9.00 -6.06
CA ALA A 212 -3.32 7.58 -6.24
C ALA A 212 -4.81 7.30 -6.46
N ARG A 213 -5.67 8.04 -5.78
CA ARG A 213 -7.11 7.95 -5.94
C ARG A 213 -7.55 8.49 -7.31
N MET A 214 -7.08 9.67 -7.73
CA MET A 214 -7.39 10.26 -9.03
C MET A 214 -6.97 9.32 -10.17
N ALA A 215 -5.82 8.66 -10.05
CA ALA A 215 -5.37 7.65 -11.00
C ALA A 215 -6.29 6.42 -11.02
N ALA A 216 -6.69 5.90 -9.87
CA ALA A 216 -7.63 4.77 -9.79
C ALA A 216 -9.03 5.10 -10.31
N GLU A 217 -9.43 6.35 -10.28
CA GLU A 217 -10.68 6.85 -10.87
C GLU A 217 -10.57 7.12 -12.38
N GLY A 218 -9.35 7.12 -12.93
CA GLY A 218 -9.07 7.41 -14.35
C GLY A 218 -9.05 8.92 -14.68
N ILE A 219 -8.94 9.77 -13.66
CA ILE A 219 -8.82 11.23 -13.81
C ILE A 219 -7.39 11.57 -14.24
N ILE A 220 -6.40 10.91 -13.64
CA ILE A 220 -4.98 10.99 -14.01
C ILE A 220 -4.61 9.66 -14.67
N LYS A 221 -3.90 9.74 -15.80
CA LYS A 221 -3.45 8.59 -16.56
C LYS A 221 -1.96 8.32 -16.34
N ASP A 222 -1.50 7.12 -16.68
CA ASP A 222 -0.12 6.68 -16.47
C ASP A 222 0.91 7.52 -17.27
N GLU A 223 0.50 8.10 -18.41
CA GLU A 223 1.32 8.97 -19.24
C GLU A 223 1.37 10.43 -18.78
N ASP A 224 0.59 10.83 -17.78
CA ASP A 224 0.52 12.22 -17.33
C ASP A 224 1.84 12.69 -16.70
N PRO A 225 2.25 13.97 -16.92
CA PRO A 225 3.54 14.49 -16.45
C PRO A 225 3.75 14.42 -14.93
N VAL A 226 2.69 14.33 -14.16
CA VAL A 226 2.77 14.22 -12.68
C VAL A 226 3.55 13.00 -12.24
N TRP A 227 3.65 11.96 -13.07
CA TRP A 227 4.40 10.75 -12.78
C TRP A 227 5.91 10.86 -13.08
N GLN A 228 6.37 11.96 -13.66
CA GLN A 228 7.78 12.27 -13.96
C GLN A 228 8.43 13.08 -12.80
#